data_06d676f3c81672ce7bd591fbbae22520
#
_entry.id   06d676f3c81672ce7bd591fbbae22520
#
_cell.length_a   1.000
_cell.length_b   1.000
_cell.length_c   1.000
_cell.angle_alpha   90.00
_cell.angle_beta   90.00
_cell.angle_gamma   90.00
#
_symmetry.space_group_name_H-M   'P 1'
#
loop_
_entity.id
_entity.type
_entity.pdbx_description
1 polymer ?
#
loop_
_entity_poly.entity_id
_entity_poly.type
_entity_poly.pdbx_seq_one_letter_code
_entity_poly.pdbx_strand_id
1 'polypeptide(L)'
;RGLGDVYKRQVSVGSIYNYYDSKAELISATVESVWCEIFHRPQDEAVFQDVQTCVKWMYERMAYGYEQYPGFFTLHSLGFMQEDKADGKRQMQQIWHHILNGLCTVLQQDTKIRPGAFNEQFTVEKFADVLFSLMLSALLRQDYDPAAVLEIVRRTLY
;
A
#
# COMPACT_ATOMS: atom_id res chain seq x y z
N ARG A 1 7.62 -10.10 -12.90
CA ARG A 1 8.84 -10.22 -13.73
C ARG A 1 9.30 -8.80 -14.05
N GLY A 2 10.39 -8.40 -13.41
CA GLY A 2 10.85 -7.02 -13.47
C GLY A 2 11.59 -6.68 -14.78
N LEU A 3 11.87 -5.40 -14.96
CA LEU A 3 12.70 -4.86 -16.04
C LEU A 3 14.01 -5.64 -16.28
N GLY A 4 14.56 -6.27 -15.24
CA GLY A 4 15.74 -7.12 -15.34
C GLY A 4 15.58 -8.38 -16.19
N ASP A 5 14.38 -8.96 -16.24
CA ASP A 5 14.09 -10.14 -17.07
C ASP A 5 13.97 -9.76 -18.55
N VAL A 6 13.48 -8.55 -18.83
CA VAL A 6 13.39 -8.01 -20.19
C VAL A 6 14.82 -7.71 -20.71
N TYR A 7 15.71 -7.22 -19.85
CA TYR A 7 17.10 -6.95 -20.19
C TYR A 7 17.89 -8.24 -20.48
N LYS A 8 17.68 -9.29 -19.70
CA LYS A 8 18.28 -10.63 -19.91
C LYS A 8 17.85 -11.29 -21.21
N ARG A 9 16.73 -10.88 -21.81
CA ARG A 9 16.22 -11.38 -23.08
C ARG A 9 16.72 -10.59 -24.30
N GLN A 10 17.71 -9.71 -24.16
CA GLN A 10 18.27 -8.89 -25.23
C GLN A 10 17.22 -8.05 -25.99
N VAL A 11 16.18 -7.59 -25.29
CA VAL A 11 15.18 -6.71 -25.87
C VAL A 11 15.72 -5.29 -25.89
N SER A 12 15.67 -4.62 -27.03
CA SER A 12 16.12 -3.23 -27.16
C SER A 12 15.22 -2.27 -26.36
N VAL A 13 15.78 -1.14 -25.91
CA VAL A 13 15.01 -0.06 -25.23
C VAL A 13 13.80 0.36 -26.09
N GLY A 14 13.97 0.44 -27.41
CA GLY A 14 12.89 0.75 -28.33
C GLY A 14 11.76 -0.28 -28.31
N SER A 15 12.08 -1.57 -28.11
CA SER A 15 11.07 -2.63 -27.99
C SER A 15 10.28 -2.56 -26.68
N ILE A 16 10.88 -2.06 -25.59
CA ILE A 16 10.16 -1.81 -24.33
C ILE A 16 9.12 -0.70 -24.52
N TYR A 17 9.46 0.37 -25.22
CA TYR A 17 8.55 1.47 -25.53
C TYR A 17 7.40 1.07 -26.48
N ASN A 18 7.52 -0.02 -27.23
CA ASN A 18 6.44 -0.54 -28.05
C ASN A 18 5.29 -1.16 -27.24
N TYR A 19 5.54 -1.55 -25.98
CA TYR A 19 4.52 -2.08 -25.06
C TYR A 19 3.83 -0.99 -24.23
N TYR A 20 4.42 0.21 -24.18
CA TYR A 20 3.92 1.34 -23.36
C TYR A 20 3.93 2.60 -24.21
N ASP A 21 2.82 3.30 -24.25
CA ASP A 21 2.63 4.52 -25.07
C ASP A 21 3.53 5.68 -24.63
N SER A 22 4.02 5.63 -23.37
CA SER A 22 4.93 6.65 -22.85
C SER A 22 5.82 6.14 -21.71
N LYS A 23 6.91 6.86 -21.44
CA LYS A 23 7.75 6.61 -20.26
C LYS A 23 6.94 6.70 -18.95
N ALA A 24 5.99 7.63 -18.88
CA ALA A 24 5.11 7.78 -17.72
C ALA A 24 4.25 6.55 -17.49
N GLU A 25 3.71 5.96 -18.54
CA GLU A 25 2.91 4.73 -18.47
C GLU A 25 3.76 3.53 -18.00
N LEU A 26 4.97 3.39 -18.52
CA LEU A 26 5.92 2.37 -18.06
C LEU A 26 6.23 2.51 -16.57
N ILE A 27 6.50 3.73 -16.10
CA ILE A 27 6.80 3.99 -14.70
C ILE A 27 5.57 3.69 -13.83
N SER A 28 4.37 4.10 -14.25
CA SER A 28 3.12 3.80 -13.55
C SER A 28 2.88 2.30 -13.42
N ALA A 29 3.07 1.54 -14.50
CA ALA A 29 2.93 0.08 -14.49
C ALA A 29 3.97 -0.59 -13.57
N THR A 30 5.18 -0.08 -13.52
CA THR A 30 6.24 -0.56 -12.62
C THR A 30 5.88 -0.29 -11.16
N VAL A 31 5.42 0.92 -10.86
CA VAL A 31 4.97 1.30 -9.51
C VAL A 31 3.83 0.40 -9.04
N GLU A 32 2.81 0.21 -9.89
CA GLU A 32 1.69 -0.69 -9.59
C GLU A 32 2.16 -2.12 -9.32
N SER A 33 3.05 -2.65 -10.15
CA SER A 33 3.61 -4.00 -9.99
C SER A 33 4.32 -4.16 -8.64
N VAL A 34 5.11 -3.18 -8.23
CA VAL A 34 5.82 -3.20 -6.93
C VAL A 34 4.84 -3.14 -5.77
N TRP A 35 3.84 -2.27 -5.81
CA TRP A 35 2.80 -2.20 -4.79
C TRP A 35 2.02 -3.50 -4.67
N CYS A 36 1.64 -4.12 -5.78
CA CYS A 36 0.95 -5.41 -5.81
C CYS A 36 1.82 -6.52 -5.21
N GLU A 37 3.12 -6.51 -5.46
CA GLU A 37 4.04 -7.51 -4.90
C GLU A 37 4.24 -7.32 -3.40
N ILE A 38 4.38 -6.07 -2.93
CA ILE A 38 4.54 -5.76 -1.50
C ILE A 38 3.31 -6.17 -0.72
N PHE A 39 2.11 -5.80 -1.21
CA PHE A 39 0.85 -6.10 -0.54
C PHE A 39 0.13 -7.29 -1.18
N HIS A 40 0.91 -8.28 -1.63
CA HIS A 40 0.36 -9.53 -2.11
C HIS A 40 -0.51 -10.19 -1.03
N ARG A 41 -1.68 -10.69 -1.45
CA ARG A 41 -2.63 -11.32 -0.53
C ARG A 41 -1.93 -12.38 0.32
N PRO A 42 -2.01 -12.30 1.66
CA PRO A 42 -1.39 -13.30 2.51
C PRO A 42 -2.05 -14.67 2.31
N GLN A 43 -1.28 -15.74 2.49
CA GLN A 43 -1.80 -17.11 2.46
C GLN A 43 -2.70 -17.41 3.65
N ASP A 44 -2.50 -16.70 4.77
CA ASP A 44 -3.29 -16.82 5.98
C ASP A 44 -4.46 -15.83 5.95
N GLU A 45 -5.67 -16.34 5.78
CA GLU A 45 -6.90 -15.55 5.78
C GLU A 45 -7.19 -14.88 7.13
N ALA A 46 -6.59 -15.36 8.22
CA ALA A 46 -6.75 -14.77 9.56
C ALA A 46 -6.28 -13.30 9.61
N VAL A 47 -5.35 -12.90 8.75
CA VAL A 47 -4.90 -11.51 8.61
C VAL A 47 -6.05 -10.56 8.28
N PHE A 48 -7.05 -11.03 7.55
CA PHE A 48 -8.20 -10.21 7.16
C PHE A 48 -9.36 -10.24 8.16
N GLN A 49 -9.24 -10.98 9.25
CA GLN A 49 -10.28 -11.11 10.27
C GLN A 49 -9.96 -10.35 11.56
N ASP A 50 -8.71 -9.92 11.72
CA ASP A 50 -8.22 -9.24 12.91
C ASP A 50 -7.47 -7.97 12.52
N VAL A 51 -7.93 -6.82 13.02
CA VAL A 51 -7.35 -5.51 12.65
C VAL A 51 -5.90 -5.39 13.09
N GLN A 52 -5.56 -5.83 14.29
CA GLN A 52 -4.19 -5.76 14.81
C GLN A 52 -3.24 -6.63 13.99
N THR A 53 -3.66 -7.85 13.67
CA THR A 53 -2.88 -8.77 12.83
C THR A 53 -2.69 -8.19 11.42
N CYS A 54 -3.72 -7.60 10.85
CA CYS A 54 -3.66 -6.97 9.54
C CYS A 54 -2.69 -5.78 9.53
N VAL A 55 -2.79 -4.88 10.49
CA VAL A 55 -1.90 -3.72 10.60
C VAL A 55 -0.45 -4.16 10.78
N LYS A 56 -0.19 -5.12 11.66
CA LYS A 56 1.15 -5.70 11.85
C LYS A 56 1.71 -6.28 10.55
N TRP A 57 0.91 -7.06 9.84
CA TRP A 57 1.27 -7.63 8.55
C TRP A 57 1.61 -6.53 7.52
N MET A 58 0.81 -5.47 7.45
CA MET A 58 1.06 -4.37 6.52
C MET A 58 2.39 -3.66 6.80
N TYR A 59 2.73 -3.43 8.06
CA TYR A 59 4.01 -2.86 8.45
C TYR A 59 5.20 -3.79 8.14
N GLU A 60 5.05 -5.08 8.35
CA GLU A 60 6.05 -6.08 7.95
C GLU A 60 6.27 -6.10 6.43
N ARG A 61 5.19 -5.96 5.65
CA ARG A 61 5.27 -5.87 4.19
C ARG A 61 5.93 -4.58 3.72
N MET A 62 5.69 -3.45 4.39
CA MET A 62 6.40 -2.19 4.09
C MET A 62 7.90 -2.32 4.35
N ALA A 63 8.30 -2.92 5.47
CA ALA A 63 9.70 -3.19 5.76
C ALA A 63 10.34 -4.10 4.70
N TYR A 64 9.66 -5.15 4.30
CA TYR A 64 10.07 -6.03 3.20
C TYR A 64 10.26 -5.24 1.90
N GLY A 65 9.31 -4.39 1.54
CA GLY A 65 9.37 -3.56 0.35
C GLY A 65 10.55 -2.60 0.35
N TYR A 66 10.86 -2.02 1.49
CA TYR A 66 12.03 -1.16 1.66
C TYR A 66 13.35 -1.90 1.41
N GLU A 67 13.46 -3.14 1.91
CA GLU A 67 14.66 -3.97 1.71
C GLU A 67 14.80 -4.47 0.26
N GLN A 68 13.68 -4.89 -0.35
CA GLN A 68 13.69 -5.48 -1.69
C GLN A 68 13.79 -4.43 -2.81
N TYR A 69 13.25 -3.24 -2.59
CA TYR A 69 13.19 -2.15 -3.57
C TYR A 69 13.80 -0.86 -3.01
N PRO A 70 15.14 -0.81 -2.80
CA PRO A 70 15.79 0.36 -2.25
C PRO A 70 15.49 1.61 -3.08
N GLY A 71 15.08 2.67 -2.41
CA GLY A 71 14.75 3.94 -3.06
C GLY A 71 13.36 4.04 -3.66
N PHE A 72 12.57 2.95 -3.70
CA PHE A 72 11.21 2.98 -4.23
C PHE A 72 10.28 3.89 -3.42
N PHE A 73 10.38 3.86 -2.09
CA PHE A 73 9.59 4.68 -1.17
C PHE A 73 10.30 5.97 -0.76
N THR A 74 11.12 6.55 -1.62
CA THR A 74 11.73 7.85 -1.37
C THR A 74 10.73 8.98 -1.62
N LEU A 75 10.98 10.15 -1.02
CA LEU A 75 10.23 11.38 -1.32
C LEU A 75 10.17 11.68 -2.82
N HIS A 76 11.26 11.37 -3.54
CA HIS A 76 11.34 11.57 -4.98
C HIS A 76 10.35 10.65 -5.73
N SER A 77 10.29 9.37 -5.37
CA SER A 77 9.37 8.41 -5.97
C SER A 77 7.91 8.73 -5.64
N LEU A 78 7.64 9.14 -4.40
CA LEU A 78 6.30 9.56 -3.97
C LEU A 78 5.92 10.92 -4.59
N GLY A 79 6.88 11.84 -4.75
CA GLY A 79 6.69 13.11 -5.43
C GLY A 79 6.41 12.95 -6.93
N PHE A 80 7.04 11.97 -7.57
CA PHE A 80 6.78 11.65 -8.97
C PHE A 80 5.31 11.25 -9.22
N MET A 81 4.67 10.64 -8.22
CA MET A 81 3.26 10.31 -8.24
C MET A 81 2.34 11.54 -8.12
N GLN A 82 2.87 12.68 -7.69
CA GLN A 82 2.15 13.95 -7.60
C GLN A 82 2.35 14.83 -8.84
N GLU A 83 3.38 14.58 -9.64
CA GLU A 83 3.61 15.34 -10.87
C GLU A 83 2.63 14.93 -11.96
N ASP A 84 1.81 15.82 -12.26
CA ASP A 84 0.84 16.13 -13.27
C ASP A 84 0.82 15.27 -14.56
N LYS A 85 0.56 13.97 -14.42
CA LYS A 85 0.04 13.24 -15.57
C LYS A 85 -1.17 12.44 -15.11
N ALA A 86 -2.31 12.78 -15.65
CA ALA A 86 -3.63 12.27 -15.26
C ALA A 86 -3.69 10.74 -15.08
N ASP A 87 -2.93 9.98 -15.85
CA ASP A 87 -2.94 8.53 -15.82
C ASP A 87 -2.18 7.92 -14.64
N GLY A 88 -1.01 8.46 -14.28
CA GLY A 88 -0.22 7.99 -13.13
C GLY A 88 -0.93 8.27 -11.80
N LYS A 89 -1.54 9.46 -11.68
CA LYS A 89 -2.33 9.82 -10.51
C LYS A 89 -3.56 8.93 -10.36
N ARG A 90 -4.23 8.61 -11.46
CA ARG A 90 -5.41 7.73 -11.47
C ARG A 90 -5.07 6.31 -11.03
N GLN A 91 -3.97 5.74 -11.52
CA GLN A 91 -3.53 4.40 -11.15
C GLN A 91 -3.14 4.33 -9.67
N MET A 92 -2.45 5.34 -9.15
CA MET A 92 -2.09 5.40 -7.74
C MET A 92 -3.34 5.53 -6.85
N GLN A 93 -4.31 6.33 -7.25
CA GLN A 93 -5.60 6.43 -6.55
C GLN A 93 -6.35 5.09 -6.51
N GLN A 94 -6.29 4.30 -7.58
CA GLN A 94 -6.88 2.96 -7.61
C GLN A 94 -6.20 2.01 -6.64
N ILE A 95 -4.87 2.02 -6.54
CA ILE A 95 -4.10 1.21 -5.58
C ILE A 95 -4.47 1.61 -4.16
N TRP A 96 -4.47 2.90 -3.85
CA TRP A 96 -4.83 3.41 -2.52
C TRP A 96 -6.27 3.07 -2.16
N HIS A 97 -7.18 3.21 -3.11
CA HIS A 97 -8.58 2.83 -2.91
C HIS A 97 -8.72 1.33 -2.61
N HIS A 98 -7.98 0.48 -3.29
CA HIS A 98 -7.96 -0.95 -3.03
C HIS A 98 -7.45 -1.28 -1.61
N ILE A 99 -6.38 -0.61 -1.17
CA ILE A 99 -5.85 -0.78 0.19
C ILE A 99 -6.87 -0.30 1.23
N LEU A 100 -7.47 0.86 1.03
CA LEU A 100 -8.51 1.42 1.91
C LEU A 100 -9.73 0.49 2.01
N ASN A 101 -10.18 -0.05 0.89
CA ASN A 101 -11.28 -1.02 0.87
C ASN A 101 -10.92 -2.30 1.64
N GLY A 102 -9.69 -2.78 1.51
CA GLY A 102 -9.20 -3.91 2.28
C GLY A 102 -9.22 -3.64 3.79
N LEU A 103 -8.75 -2.47 4.21
CA LEU A 103 -8.81 -2.04 5.62
C LEU A 103 -10.26 -1.95 6.13
N CYS A 104 -11.15 -1.35 5.36
CA CYS A 104 -12.58 -1.29 5.72
C CYS A 104 -13.18 -2.68 5.89
N THR A 105 -12.85 -3.61 5.01
CA THR A 105 -13.32 -5.00 5.09
C THR A 105 -12.85 -5.66 6.38
N VAL A 106 -11.58 -5.52 6.75
CA VAL A 106 -11.05 -6.08 8.00
C VAL A 106 -11.71 -5.45 9.22
N LEU A 107 -11.90 -4.13 9.23
CA LEU A 107 -12.58 -3.41 10.31
C LEU A 107 -14.05 -3.85 10.47
N GLN A 108 -14.71 -4.22 9.39
CA GLN A 108 -16.09 -4.73 9.42
C GLN A 108 -16.18 -6.20 9.85
N GLN A 109 -15.16 -7.00 9.55
CA GLN A 109 -15.14 -8.44 9.83
C GLN A 109 -14.62 -8.79 11.22
N ASP A 110 -13.85 -7.91 11.86
CA ASP A 110 -13.29 -8.16 13.20
C ASP A 110 -14.40 -8.15 14.26
N THR A 111 -14.75 -9.33 14.74
CA THR A 111 -15.81 -9.52 15.73
C THR A 111 -15.44 -9.11 17.16
N LYS A 112 -14.16 -8.82 17.42
CA LYS A 112 -13.66 -8.42 18.74
C LYS A 112 -13.79 -6.92 18.99
N ILE A 113 -14.10 -6.14 17.96
CA ILE A 113 -14.30 -4.70 18.10
C ILE A 113 -15.48 -4.44 19.02
N ARG A 114 -15.27 -3.57 20.02
CA ARG A 114 -16.30 -3.24 21.01
C ARG A 114 -17.53 -2.63 20.34
N PRO A 115 -18.73 -2.92 20.83
CA PRO A 115 -19.94 -2.23 20.38
C PRO A 115 -19.82 -0.72 20.60
N GLY A 116 -20.23 0.06 19.60
CA GLY A 116 -20.17 1.53 19.68
C GLY A 116 -18.79 2.13 19.41
N ALA A 117 -17.79 1.33 18.98
CA ALA A 117 -16.50 1.86 18.56
C ALA A 117 -16.63 2.81 17.37
N PHE A 118 -17.57 2.54 16.47
CA PHE A 118 -17.89 3.39 15.32
C PHE A 118 -19.26 4.05 15.47
N ASN A 119 -19.37 5.27 14.97
CA ASN A 119 -20.59 6.07 14.95
C ASN A 119 -20.59 7.03 13.73
N GLU A 120 -21.56 7.94 13.65
CA GLU A 120 -21.66 8.89 12.53
C GLU A 120 -20.47 9.85 12.41
N GLN A 121 -19.86 10.23 13.53
CA GLN A 121 -18.69 11.10 13.55
C GLN A 121 -17.39 10.35 13.29
N PHE A 122 -17.32 9.08 13.66
CA PHE A 122 -16.15 8.23 13.56
C PHE A 122 -16.54 6.91 12.88
N THR A 123 -16.55 6.95 11.55
CA THR A 123 -16.95 5.80 10.72
C THR A 123 -15.77 4.85 10.46
N VAL A 124 -16.09 3.63 10.02
CA VAL A 124 -15.09 2.64 9.57
C VAL A 124 -14.17 3.25 8.50
N GLU A 125 -14.75 3.96 7.54
CA GLU A 125 -14.02 4.59 6.43
C GLU A 125 -13.06 5.68 6.92
N LYS A 126 -13.49 6.51 7.88
CA LYS A 126 -12.63 7.53 8.48
C LYS A 126 -11.47 6.93 9.25
N PHE A 127 -11.70 5.85 9.98
CA PHE A 127 -10.62 5.18 10.70
C PHE A 127 -9.66 4.44 9.77
N ALA A 128 -10.16 3.81 8.71
CA ALA A 128 -9.32 3.24 7.67
C ALA A 128 -8.41 4.29 7.02
N ASP A 129 -8.94 5.47 6.76
CA ASP A 129 -8.17 6.60 6.21
C ASP A 129 -7.07 7.07 7.18
N VAL A 130 -7.36 7.14 8.47
CA VAL A 130 -6.35 7.46 9.51
C VAL A 130 -5.25 6.41 9.53
N LEU A 131 -5.60 5.12 9.55
CA LEU A 131 -4.61 4.03 9.51
C LEU A 131 -3.74 4.09 8.26
N PHE A 132 -4.35 4.34 7.12
CA PHE A 132 -3.63 4.49 5.86
C PHE A 132 -2.68 5.69 5.88
N SER A 133 -3.09 6.82 6.43
CA SER A 133 -2.25 8.02 6.61
C SER A 133 -1.04 7.75 7.50
N LEU A 134 -1.22 6.98 8.58
CA LEU A 134 -0.11 6.55 9.46
C LEU A 134 0.87 5.64 8.72
N MET A 135 0.36 4.76 7.86
CA MET A 135 1.21 3.90 7.02
C MET A 135 2.01 4.71 6.00
N LEU A 136 1.40 5.68 5.33
CA LEU A 136 2.13 6.58 4.43
C LEU A 136 3.21 7.37 5.16
N SER A 137 2.93 7.83 6.38
CA SER A 137 3.94 8.46 7.23
C SER A 137 5.10 7.51 7.56
N ALA A 138 4.81 6.26 7.87
CA ALA A 138 5.83 5.23 8.12
C ALA A 138 6.74 5.03 6.90
N LEU A 139 6.18 4.97 5.70
CA LEU A 139 6.92 4.88 4.45
C LEU A 139 7.86 6.07 4.24
N LEU A 140 7.35 7.29 4.45
CA LEU A 140 8.13 8.54 4.29
C LEU A 140 9.26 8.63 5.30
N ARG A 141 9.04 8.20 6.53
CA ARG A 141 10.00 8.28 7.63
C ARG A 141 10.93 7.07 7.69
N GLN A 142 10.65 6.04 6.90
CA GLN A 142 11.36 4.75 6.94
C GLN A 142 11.38 4.15 8.37
N ASP A 143 10.28 4.32 9.08
CA ASP A 143 10.06 3.77 10.41
C ASP A 143 8.88 2.79 10.36
N TYR A 144 9.18 1.51 10.40
CA TYR A 144 8.22 0.42 10.23
C TYR A 144 7.87 -0.27 11.54
N ASP A 145 8.12 0.37 12.68
CA ASP A 145 7.67 -0.13 13.98
C ASP A 145 6.17 0.11 14.16
N PRO A 146 5.35 -0.94 14.24
CA PRO A 146 3.90 -0.79 14.36
C PRO A 146 3.43 -0.55 15.81
N ALA A 147 4.30 -0.55 16.80
CA ALA A 147 3.93 -0.62 18.21
C ALA A 147 2.95 0.49 18.63
N ALA A 148 3.22 1.74 18.28
CA ALA A 148 2.35 2.86 18.63
C ALA A 148 1.01 2.79 17.89
N VAL A 149 1.00 2.41 16.62
CA VAL A 149 -0.23 2.27 15.83
C VAL A 149 -1.09 1.14 16.37
N LEU A 150 -0.49 -0.01 16.71
CA LEU A 150 -1.20 -1.14 17.32
C LEU A 150 -1.82 -0.75 18.66
N GLU A 151 -1.15 0.06 19.47
CA GLU A 151 -1.69 0.56 20.72
C GLU A 151 -2.85 1.54 20.51
N ILE A 152 -2.77 2.41 19.51
CA ILE A 152 -3.89 3.30 19.12
C ILE A 152 -5.10 2.46 18.68
N VAL A 153 -4.88 1.45 17.84
CA VAL A 153 -5.93 0.51 17.42
C VAL A 153 -6.58 -0.16 18.63
N ARG A 154 -5.76 -0.68 19.54
CA ARG A 154 -6.25 -1.34 20.77
C ARG A 154 -7.12 -0.41 21.61
N ARG A 155 -6.67 0.79 21.87
CA ARG A 155 -7.40 1.77 22.71
C ARG A 155 -8.68 2.27 22.03
N THR A 156 -8.68 2.33 20.71
CA THR A 156 -9.82 2.87 19.95
C THR A 156 -10.91 1.82 19.75
N LEU A 157 -10.54 0.57 19.47
CA LEU A 157 -11.47 -0.46 19.01
C LEU A 157 -11.82 -1.53 20.06
N TYR A 158 -10.93 -1.78 21.00
CA TYR A 158 -11.08 -2.85 22.00
C TYR A 158 -11.10 -2.28 23.42
#